data_2e669fd69ca233bcc55ebef309d9a41d
#
_entry.id   2e669fd69ca233bcc55ebef309d9a41d
#
_cell.length_a   1.000
_cell.length_b   1.000
_cell.length_c   1.000
_cell.angle_alpha   90.00
_cell.angle_beta   90.00
_cell.angle_gamma   90.00
#
_symmetry.space_group_name_H-M   'P 1'
#
loop_
_entity.id
_entity.type
_entity.pdbx_description
1 polymer ?
#
loop_
_entity_poly.entity_id
_entity_poly.type
_entity_poly.pdbx_seq_one_letter_code
_entity_poly.pdbx_strand_id
1 'polypeptide(L)'
;MANSDNVLRGGLTSKHIDQAELLSILEFTPLGDPTFHGKATETLSLYTRNFDVGIPDFRVTRYFDETDDEEENGTMVRIDGGEPTIILVVEGTLTIASEASSPLELAPGEAVFIGANEGLIHVETTPGSGARFFEIAPGEMTKAGSIDPAEFD
;
A
#
# COMPACT_ATOMS: atom_id res chain seq x y z
N MET A 1 -5.32 -7.44 1.64
CA MET A 1 -5.76 -8.81 2.00
C MET A 1 -5.07 -9.76 1.03
N ALA A 2 -4.41 -10.79 1.55
CA ALA A 2 -3.78 -11.80 0.70
C ALA A 2 -4.82 -12.53 -0.15
N ASN A 3 -4.41 -13.03 -1.31
CA ASN A 3 -5.28 -13.80 -2.19
C ASN A 3 -5.54 -15.20 -1.59
N SER A 4 -6.80 -15.63 -1.57
CA SER A 4 -7.18 -16.92 -1.02
C SER A 4 -8.40 -17.48 -1.76
N ASP A 5 -8.33 -18.73 -2.18
CA ASP A 5 -9.43 -19.44 -2.82
C ASP A 5 -10.47 -19.94 -1.81
N ASN A 6 -10.08 -20.12 -0.54
CA ASN A 6 -10.92 -20.59 0.54
C ASN A 6 -11.46 -19.45 1.37
N VAL A 7 -12.70 -19.06 1.11
CA VAL A 7 -13.37 -17.98 1.87
C VAL A 7 -14.55 -18.55 2.62
N LEU A 8 -14.47 -18.58 3.95
CA LEU A 8 -15.62 -18.82 4.82
C LEU A 8 -16.38 -17.50 5.03
N ARG A 9 -17.70 -17.56 4.94
CA ARG A 9 -18.58 -16.37 5.04
C ARG A 9 -19.32 -16.38 6.35
N GLY A 10 -19.27 -15.24 7.05
CA GLY A 10 -19.94 -15.05 8.34
C GLY A 10 -21.35 -14.45 8.26
N GLY A 11 -21.73 -13.88 7.12
CA GLY A 11 -23.03 -13.20 6.95
C GLY A 11 -23.05 -12.22 5.80
N LEU A 12 -24.17 -11.47 5.64
CA LEU A 12 -24.37 -10.42 4.63
C LEU A 12 -24.10 -10.88 3.17
N THR A 13 -24.47 -12.11 2.85
CA THR A 13 -24.25 -12.73 1.55
C THR A 13 -25.39 -13.65 1.17
N SER A 14 -25.70 -13.75 -0.12
CA SER A 14 -26.63 -14.75 -0.66
C SER A 14 -25.98 -16.13 -0.89
N LYS A 15 -24.66 -16.24 -0.70
CA LYS A 15 -23.91 -17.48 -0.85
C LYS A 15 -24.00 -18.32 0.43
N HIS A 16 -23.71 -19.62 0.32
CA HIS A 16 -23.72 -20.53 1.46
C HIS A 16 -22.85 -20.03 2.61
N ILE A 17 -23.39 -20.11 3.83
CA ILE A 17 -22.70 -19.79 5.08
C ILE A 17 -22.58 -21.08 5.88
N ASP A 18 -21.36 -21.54 6.12
CA ASP A 18 -21.07 -22.67 6.99
C ASP A 18 -20.66 -22.15 8.37
N GLN A 19 -21.66 -22.01 9.25
CA GLN A 19 -21.44 -21.49 10.61
C GLN A 19 -20.61 -22.46 11.46
N ALA A 20 -20.77 -23.76 11.26
CA ALA A 20 -20.07 -24.77 12.05
C ALA A 20 -18.57 -24.73 11.74
N GLU A 21 -18.21 -24.71 10.46
CA GLU A 21 -16.83 -24.62 10.02
C GLU A 21 -16.22 -23.29 10.43
N LEU A 22 -16.95 -22.18 10.23
CA LEU A 22 -16.47 -20.86 10.64
C LEU A 22 -16.13 -20.82 12.14
N LEU A 23 -17.00 -21.35 13.01
CA LEU A 23 -16.77 -21.36 14.45
C LEU A 23 -15.62 -22.31 14.84
N SER A 24 -15.37 -23.34 14.06
CA SER A 24 -14.30 -24.32 14.33
C SER A 24 -12.90 -23.74 14.11
N ILE A 25 -12.78 -22.78 13.19
CA ILE A 25 -11.49 -22.14 12.84
C ILE A 25 -11.27 -20.78 13.50
N LEU A 26 -12.31 -20.21 14.14
CA LEU A 26 -12.17 -18.94 14.86
C LEU A 26 -11.31 -19.12 16.12
N GLU A 27 -10.27 -18.32 16.20
CA GLU A 27 -9.43 -18.21 17.39
C GLU A 27 -9.92 -17.03 18.24
N PHE A 28 -10.38 -17.31 19.47
CA PHE A 28 -10.89 -16.31 20.40
C PHE A 28 -9.80 -15.84 21.37
N THR A 29 -8.63 -15.54 20.84
CA THR A 29 -7.52 -15.01 21.64
C THR A 29 -7.60 -13.48 21.70
N PRO A 30 -7.68 -12.88 22.90
CA PRO A 30 -7.66 -11.45 23.03
C PRO A 30 -6.37 -10.86 22.46
N LEU A 31 -6.47 -9.86 21.59
CA LEU A 31 -5.32 -9.04 21.21
C LEU A 31 -4.99 -8.07 22.34
N GLY A 32 -3.75 -8.05 22.79
CA GLY A 32 -3.29 -7.14 23.83
C GLY A 32 -3.37 -5.67 23.37
N ASP A 33 -2.83 -5.38 22.21
CA ASP A 33 -2.95 -4.09 21.51
C ASP A 33 -3.40 -4.35 20.06
N PRO A 34 -4.62 -3.96 19.69
CA PRO A 34 -5.10 -4.13 18.32
C PRO A 34 -4.52 -3.09 17.36
N THR A 35 -3.75 -2.13 17.87
CA THR A 35 -3.18 -1.06 17.06
C THR A 35 -1.96 -1.55 16.31
N PHE A 36 -1.94 -1.35 15.01
CA PHE A 36 -0.80 -1.70 14.17
C PHE A 36 0.11 -0.49 13.99
N HIS A 37 1.26 -0.49 14.67
CA HIS A 37 2.25 0.58 14.62
C HIS A 37 3.31 0.27 13.57
N GLY A 38 3.35 1.01 12.47
CA GLY A 38 4.43 0.92 11.47
C GLY A 38 5.78 1.35 12.05
N LYS A 39 6.87 0.76 11.56
CA LYS A 39 8.23 1.24 11.83
C LYS A 39 8.46 2.55 11.09
N ALA A 40 8.81 3.59 11.85
CA ALA A 40 9.23 4.86 11.27
C ALA A 40 10.59 4.71 10.59
N THR A 41 10.72 5.24 9.40
CA THR A 41 11.99 5.39 8.68
C THR A 41 12.04 6.84 8.20
N GLU A 42 13.09 7.55 8.55
CA GLU A 42 13.32 8.88 8.02
C GLU A 42 13.96 8.75 6.64
N THR A 43 13.31 9.28 5.64
CA THR A 43 13.92 9.60 4.33
C THR A 43 14.14 11.10 4.25
N LEU A 44 15.08 11.54 3.44
CA LEU A 44 15.64 12.90 3.41
C LEU A 44 14.64 14.07 3.37
N SER A 45 13.35 13.84 3.10
CA SER A 45 12.35 14.89 2.94
C SER A 45 10.91 14.50 3.31
N LEU A 46 10.64 13.22 3.56
CA LEU A 46 9.32 12.77 4.00
C LEU A 46 9.49 11.75 5.12
N TYR A 47 8.66 11.87 6.13
CA TYR A 47 8.54 10.82 7.14
C TYR A 47 7.79 9.64 6.54
N THR A 48 8.40 8.47 6.58
CA THR A 48 7.79 7.23 6.12
C THR A 48 7.52 6.29 7.27
N ARG A 49 6.42 5.54 7.19
CA ARG A 49 6.16 4.41 8.09
C ARG A 49 5.86 3.17 7.27
N ASN A 50 6.72 2.19 7.41
CA ASN A 50 6.50 0.86 6.84
C ASN A 50 5.68 0.03 7.81
N PHE A 51 4.59 -0.54 7.33
CA PHE A 51 3.73 -1.44 8.08
C PHE A 51 4.08 -2.88 7.71
N ASP A 52 4.83 -3.55 8.60
CA ASP A 52 5.06 -4.98 8.48
C ASP A 52 3.82 -5.71 9.00
N VAL A 53 2.97 -6.12 8.09
CA VAL A 53 1.71 -6.82 8.42
C VAL A 53 1.91 -8.31 8.72
N GLY A 54 3.16 -8.79 8.76
CA GLY A 54 3.47 -10.20 9.01
C GLY A 54 3.05 -11.13 7.86
N ILE A 55 2.67 -10.58 6.72
CA ILE A 55 2.26 -11.30 5.52
C ILE A 55 3.19 -10.89 4.39
N PRO A 56 3.86 -11.86 3.73
CA PRO A 56 4.83 -11.54 2.68
C PRO A 56 4.22 -11.15 1.33
N ASP A 57 2.89 -11.20 1.20
CA ASP A 57 2.19 -10.98 -0.08
C ASP A 57 2.18 -9.52 -0.51
N PHE A 58 2.17 -8.60 0.45
CA PHE A 58 2.14 -7.16 0.15
C PHE A 58 2.83 -6.35 1.25
N ARG A 59 3.24 -5.14 0.88
CA ARG A 59 3.75 -4.13 1.80
C ARG A 59 2.90 -2.87 1.74
N VAL A 60 2.85 -2.16 2.86
CA VAL A 60 2.18 -0.86 2.96
C VAL A 60 3.16 0.14 3.55
N THR A 61 3.35 1.25 2.86
CA THR A 61 4.16 2.37 3.32
C THR A 61 3.29 3.62 3.39
N ARG A 62 3.30 4.30 4.52
CA ARG A 62 2.68 5.61 4.66
C ARG A 62 3.76 6.68 4.53
N TYR A 63 3.47 7.66 3.72
CA TYR A 63 4.24 8.90 3.57
C TYR A 63 3.46 10.05 4.19
N PHE A 64 4.15 10.96 4.84
CA PHE A 64 3.56 12.17 5.38
C PHE A 64 4.59 13.28 5.45
N ASP A 65 4.14 14.46 5.10
CA ASP A 65 4.91 15.68 5.18
C ASP A 65 4.59 16.37 6.51
N GLU A 66 5.57 16.51 7.39
CA GLU A 66 5.43 17.23 8.68
C GLU A 66 5.94 18.66 8.59
N THR A 67 6.34 19.11 7.41
CA THR A 67 6.85 20.48 7.27
C THR A 67 5.70 21.47 7.40
N ASP A 68 5.59 22.08 8.58
CA ASP A 68 4.75 23.28 8.84
C ASP A 68 5.33 24.53 8.16
N ASP A 69 6.53 24.41 7.61
CA ASP A 69 7.19 25.51 6.94
C ASP A 69 6.62 25.67 5.53
N GLU A 70 6.19 26.87 5.22
CA GLU A 70 5.80 27.32 3.87
C GLU A 70 7.02 27.32 2.92
N GLU A 71 7.77 26.21 2.89
CA GLU A 71 8.83 26.06 1.89
C GLU A 71 8.21 26.06 0.50
N GLU A 72 8.73 26.91 -0.36
CA GLU A 72 8.23 27.13 -1.73
C GLU A 72 8.27 25.87 -2.62
N ASN A 73 8.90 24.81 -2.15
CA ASN A 73 9.09 23.58 -2.92
C ASN A 73 8.37 22.40 -2.24
N GLY A 74 7.47 21.78 -2.99
CA GLY A 74 6.87 20.50 -2.58
C GLY A 74 7.93 19.42 -2.42
N THR A 75 7.62 18.42 -1.62
CA THR A 75 8.49 17.27 -1.39
C THR A 75 8.34 16.25 -2.51
N MET A 76 9.45 15.76 -3.05
CA MET A 76 9.46 14.77 -4.12
C MET A 76 9.89 13.40 -3.61
N VAL A 77 9.06 12.41 -3.89
CA VAL A 77 9.37 10.98 -3.71
C VAL A 77 9.57 10.31 -5.06
N ARG A 78 10.52 9.40 -5.13
CA ARG A 78 10.73 8.55 -6.29
C ARG A 78 10.32 7.12 -5.96
N ILE A 79 9.42 6.57 -6.76
CA ILE A 79 8.94 5.20 -6.65
C ILE A 79 9.43 4.44 -7.88
N ASP A 80 10.05 3.30 -7.65
CA ASP A 80 10.45 2.41 -8.75
C ASP A 80 9.19 1.73 -9.32
N GLY A 81 8.85 2.05 -10.55
CA GLY A 81 7.71 1.47 -11.27
C GLY A 81 7.98 0.06 -11.82
N GLY A 82 8.95 -0.67 -11.26
CA GLY A 82 9.21 -2.07 -11.61
C GLY A 82 8.17 -3.06 -11.07
N GLU A 83 7.28 -2.62 -10.18
CA GLU A 83 6.26 -3.43 -9.53
C GLU A 83 4.90 -2.73 -9.63
N PRO A 84 3.79 -3.51 -9.72
CA PRO A 84 2.46 -2.92 -9.66
C PRO A 84 2.25 -2.27 -8.29
N THR A 85 1.86 -1.00 -8.30
CA THR A 85 1.75 -0.19 -7.08
C THR A 85 0.44 0.58 -7.07
N ILE A 86 -0.17 0.72 -5.90
CA ILE A 86 -1.32 1.59 -5.69
C ILE A 86 -0.88 2.75 -4.79
N ILE A 87 -1.19 3.97 -5.18
CA ILE A 87 -1.05 5.15 -4.34
C ILE A 87 -2.45 5.63 -3.98
N LEU A 88 -2.70 5.85 -2.68
CA LEU A 88 -3.96 6.38 -2.14
C LEU A 88 -3.68 7.66 -1.37
N VAL A 89 -4.30 8.76 -1.76
CA VAL A 89 -4.19 10.06 -1.07
C VAL A 89 -5.20 10.13 0.07
N VAL A 90 -4.74 10.54 1.25
CA VAL A 90 -5.58 10.72 2.45
C VAL A 90 -5.76 12.20 2.79
N GLU A 91 -4.69 12.96 2.70
CA GLU A 91 -4.67 14.42 2.94
C GLU A 91 -3.76 15.11 1.94
N GLY A 92 -4.02 16.39 1.67
CA GLY A 92 -3.26 17.19 0.72
C GLY A 92 -3.48 16.79 -0.73
N THR A 93 -2.62 17.23 -1.62
CA THR A 93 -2.69 16.96 -3.05
C THR A 93 -1.34 16.45 -3.54
N LEU A 94 -1.36 15.48 -4.42
CA LEU A 94 -0.17 14.90 -5.07
C LEU A 94 -0.22 15.14 -6.57
N THR A 95 0.94 15.39 -7.15
CA THR A 95 1.16 15.28 -8.60
C THR A 95 2.02 14.05 -8.87
N ILE A 96 1.54 13.15 -9.69
CA ILE A 96 2.23 11.91 -10.08
C ILE A 96 2.59 12.01 -11.56
N ALA A 97 3.86 11.78 -11.86
CA ALA A 97 4.36 11.81 -13.23
C ALA A 97 5.34 10.65 -13.50
N SER A 98 5.34 10.16 -14.73
CA SER A 98 6.35 9.26 -15.26
C SER A 98 6.94 9.84 -16.55
N GLU A 99 8.03 9.23 -17.04
CA GLU A 99 8.58 9.62 -18.34
C GLU A 99 7.62 9.33 -19.51
N ALA A 100 6.69 8.38 -19.32
CA ALA A 100 5.80 7.89 -20.35
C ALA A 100 4.40 8.54 -20.32
N SER A 101 4.04 9.24 -19.25
CA SER A 101 2.67 9.76 -19.05
C SER A 101 2.66 11.24 -18.68
N SER A 102 1.55 11.91 -19.01
CA SER A 102 1.30 13.26 -18.53
C SER A 102 1.11 13.26 -17.01
N PRO A 103 1.51 14.33 -16.32
CA PRO A 103 1.27 14.47 -14.90
C PRO A 103 -0.22 14.30 -14.54
N LEU A 104 -0.48 13.58 -13.47
CA LEU A 104 -1.80 13.34 -12.89
C LEU A 104 -1.86 13.95 -11.50
N GLU A 105 -2.83 14.81 -11.26
CA GLU A 105 -3.11 15.36 -9.93
C GLU A 105 -4.13 14.49 -9.20
N LEU A 106 -3.87 14.20 -7.92
CA LEU A 106 -4.72 13.41 -7.05
C LEU A 106 -5.09 14.18 -5.79
N ALA A 107 -6.38 14.21 -5.49
CA ALA A 107 -6.95 14.80 -4.29
C ALA A 107 -7.25 13.74 -3.20
N PRO A 108 -7.56 14.15 -1.97
CA PRO A 108 -7.92 13.21 -0.89
C PRO A 108 -9.07 12.27 -1.27
N GLY A 109 -8.87 10.99 -1.01
CA GLY A 109 -9.81 9.92 -1.35
C GLY A 109 -9.62 9.35 -2.75
N GLU A 110 -8.77 9.95 -3.58
CA GLU A 110 -8.43 9.41 -4.89
C GLU A 110 -7.25 8.45 -4.80
N ALA A 111 -7.22 7.50 -5.73
CA ALA A 111 -6.16 6.52 -5.86
C ALA A 111 -5.77 6.31 -7.31
N VAL A 112 -4.50 5.96 -7.54
CA VAL A 112 -3.98 5.57 -8.84
C VAL A 112 -3.35 4.19 -8.76
N PHE A 113 -3.54 3.41 -9.81
CA PHE A 113 -2.80 2.18 -10.04
C PHE A 113 -1.67 2.45 -11.03
N ILE A 114 -0.46 2.07 -10.64
CA ILE A 114 0.76 2.14 -11.44
C ILE A 114 1.08 0.73 -11.87
N GLY A 115 1.15 0.49 -13.17
CA GLY A 115 1.50 -0.81 -13.74
C GLY A 115 2.98 -1.14 -13.52
N ALA A 116 3.32 -2.43 -13.49
CA ALA A 116 4.70 -2.84 -13.60
C ALA A 116 5.27 -2.40 -14.96
N ASN A 117 6.51 -1.92 -14.98
CA ASN A 117 7.21 -1.38 -16.15
C ASN A 117 6.84 0.06 -16.58
N GLU A 118 6.21 0.83 -15.70
CA GLU A 118 5.99 2.28 -15.93
C GLU A 118 7.28 3.12 -15.79
N GLY A 119 8.39 2.49 -15.39
CA GLY A 119 9.66 3.17 -15.15
C GLY A 119 9.67 3.94 -13.83
N LEU A 120 10.48 5.00 -13.78
CA LEU A 120 10.58 5.81 -12.57
C LEU A 120 9.36 6.72 -12.44
N ILE A 121 8.70 6.65 -11.29
CA ILE A 121 7.56 7.48 -10.94
C ILE A 121 8.01 8.60 -9.99
N HIS A 122 7.67 9.81 -10.34
CA HIS A 122 7.86 10.99 -9.50
C HIS A 122 6.53 11.31 -8.83
N VAL A 123 6.53 11.36 -7.51
CA VAL A 123 5.39 11.78 -6.69
C VAL A 123 5.79 13.08 -6.01
N GLU A 124 5.10 14.15 -6.31
CA GLU A 124 5.37 15.49 -5.77
C GLU A 124 4.19 15.93 -4.91
N THR A 125 4.47 16.40 -3.70
CA THR A 125 3.44 17.00 -2.83
C THR A 125 3.25 18.46 -3.18
N THR A 126 2.02 18.95 -3.10
CA THR A 126 1.78 20.39 -3.21
C THR A 126 2.34 21.09 -1.96
N PRO A 127 3.16 22.14 -2.11
CA PRO A 127 3.73 22.86 -0.98
C PRO A 127 2.66 23.31 0.03
N GLY A 128 2.94 23.13 1.31
CA GLY A 128 2.02 23.52 2.40
C GLY A 128 0.73 22.71 2.48
N SER A 129 0.57 21.66 1.68
CA SER A 129 -0.66 20.86 1.68
C SER A 129 -0.74 19.84 2.83
N GLY A 130 0.35 19.60 3.56
CA GLY A 130 0.41 18.57 4.60
C GLY A 130 0.08 17.18 4.05
N ALA A 131 0.61 16.84 2.88
CA ALA A 131 0.21 15.66 2.15
C ALA A 131 0.48 14.37 2.93
N ARG A 132 -0.53 13.50 2.94
CA ARG A 132 -0.44 12.12 3.47
C ARG A 132 -0.98 11.15 2.46
N PHE A 133 -0.21 10.12 2.18
CA PHE A 133 -0.61 9.09 1.24
C PHE A 133 -0.04 7.73 1.61
N PHE A 134 -0.64 6.69 1.07
CA PHE A 134 -0.19 5.31 1.19
C PHE A 134 0.29 4.79 -0.15
N GLU A 135 1.40 4.06 -0.10
CA GLU A 135 1.88 3.18 -1.15
C GLU A 135 1.59 1.74 -0.75
N ILE A 136 0.91 1.01 -1.60
CA ILE A 136 0.64 -0.42 -1.44
C ILE A 136 1.26 -1.14 -2.64
N ALA A 137 2.18 -2.05 -2.37
CA ALA A 137 2.91 -2.77 -3.40
C ALA A 137 3.07 -4.25 -3.01
N PRO A 138 3.49 -5.13 -3.93
CA PRO A 138 3.79 -6.52 -3.61
C PRO A 138 4.85 -6.64 -2.52
N GLY A 139 4.73 -7.66 -1.69
CA GLY A 139 5.71 -7.99 -0.67
C GLY A 139 6.94 -8.71 -1.22
N GLU A 140 7.88 -9.04 -0.36
CA GLU A 140 9.16 -9.63 -0.77
C GLU A 140 9.03 -11.04 -1.40
N MET A 141 7.98 -11.80 -1.06
CA MET A 141 7.77 -13.14 -1.62
C MET A 141 7.45 -13.14 -3.11
N THR A 142 6.89 -12.05 -3.64
CA THR A 142 6.65 -11.92 -5.08
C THR A 142 7.95 -11.80 -5.88
N LYS A 143 9.05 -11.42 -5.24
CA LYS A 143 10.38 -11.38 -5.87
C LYS A 143 11.07 -12.75 -5.91
N ALA A 144 10.69 -13.68 -5.01
CA ALA A 144 11.25 -15.03 -4.93
C ALA A 144 10.50 -16.07 -5.79
N GLY A 145 9.33 -15.71 -6.30
CA GLY A 145 8.44 -16.65 -6.99
C GLY A 145 8.57 -16.65 -8.50
N SER A 146 9.74 -16.92 -9.05
CA SER A 146 9.75 -17.72 -10.27
C SER A 146 9.43 -19.15 -9.84
N ILE A 147 8.15 -19.49 -9.82
CA ILE A 147 7.71 -20.87 -9.71
C ILE A 147 8.37 -21.62 -10.87
N ASP A 148 9.30 -22.50 -10.56
CA ASP A 148 9.88 -23.38 -11.57
C ASP A 148 8.73 -24.31 -12.04
N PRO A 149 8.32 -24.23 -13.32
CA PRO A 149 7.24 -25.07 -13.83
C PRO A 149 7.54 -26.57 -13.72
N ALA A 150 8.75 -26.97 -13.35
CA ALA A 150 9.17 -28.37 -13.18
C ALA A 150 8.76 -28.99 -11.83
N GLU A 151 8.15 -28.24 -10.90
CA GLU A 151 7.66 -28.82 -9.63
C GLU A 151 6.24 -29.40 -9.70
N PHE A 152 5.61 -29.45 -10.87
CA PHE A 152 4.25 -29.97 -11.06
C PHE A 152 4.17 -31.21 -11.98
N ASP A 153 5.23 -31.99 -12.09
CA ASP A 153 5.19 -33.32 -12.73
C ASP A 153 5.09 -34.46 -11.71
#